data_9157ba252e5d0878c7e4bbf9a399718e
#
_entry.id   9157ba252e5d0878c7e4bbf9a399718e
#
_cell.length_a   1.000
_cell.length_b   1.000
_cell.length_c   1.000
_cell.angle_alpha   90.00
_cell.angle_beta   90.00
_cell.angle_gamma   90.00
#
_symmetry.space_group_name_H-M   'P 1'
#
loop_
_entity.id
_entity.type
_entity.pdbx_description
1 polymer ?
#
loop_
_entity_poly.entity_id
_entity_poly.type
_entity_poly.pdbx_seq_one_letter_code
_entity_poly.pdbx_strand_id
1 'polypeptide(L)'
;HLYQDLHEPACDGSACPRFKLHYGDLTDSSNLIRIIQEVRPDEIYNLAAQSHVKVSFEEPEYTANSDALGTLRLLEALRILGLGGTTRFYQASTSELYGKVQETPQRETTPFYPRSPYAAAKLYAYWITVNYREAYGMFASNGILFNHESERRGETFVTRKITRAVARIALGLQKKTYLGNLNAKRDWGHAADYVEGMWRILQH
;
A
#
# COMPACT_ATOMS: atom_id res chain seq x y z
N HIS A 1 -3.23 -23.06 -3.16
CA HIS A 1 -3.08 -21.95 -2.23
C HIS A 1 -1.65 -21.45 -2.24
N LEU A 2 -1.43 -20.13 -2.34
CA LEU A 2 -0.09 -19.50 -2.36
C LEU A 2 0.70 -19.71 -1.04
N TYR A 3 0.09 -20.28 -0.01
CA TYR A 3 0.62 -20.35 1.35
C TYR A 3 0.67 -21.75 1.94
N GLN A 4 0.52 -22.79 1.14
CA GLN A 4 0.30 -24.14 1.65
C GLN A 4 1.56 -24.77 2.27
N ASP A 5 2.75 -24.30 1.90
CA ASP A 5 4.02 -24.91 2.32
C ASP A 5 4.92 -23.97 3.15
N LEU A 6 4.34 -22.88 3.70
CA LEU A 6 5.11 -21.79 4.31
C LEU A 6 5.33 -21.93 5.83
N HIS A 7 4.82 -22.99 6.44
CA HIS A 7 4.97 -23.29 7.86
C HIS A 7 6.02 -24.36 8.15
N GLU A 8 6.79 -24.79 7.16
CA GLU A 8 7.88 -25.72 7.42
C GLU A 8 9.03 -25.02 8.14
N PRO A 9 9.55 -25.66 9.20
CA PRO A 9 10.60 -25.05 10.01
C PRO A 9 11.92 -25.05 9.29
N ALA A 10 12.63 -23.96 9.51
CA ALA A 10 14.07 -23.83 9.56
C ALA A 10 14.94 -24.68 8.63
N CYS A 11 15.74 -24.00 7.93
CA CYS A 11 16.94 -24.44 7.23
C CYS A 11 17.75 -25.46 8.03
N ASP A 12 17.70 -26.69 7.63
CA ASP A 12 18.59 -27.78 8.04
C ASP A 12 19.86 -27.88 7.18
N GLY A 13 20.23 -26.78 6.51
CA GLY A 13 21.37 -26.75 5.55
C GLY A 13 20.99 -26.98 4.08
N SER A 14 19.75 -27.31 3.77
CA SER A 14 19.17 -27.23 2.42
C SER A 14 18.57 -25.84 2.18
N ALA A 15 18.49 -25.38 0.96
CA ALA A 15 18.15 -24.01 0.55
C ALA A 15 17.06 -23.34 1.44
N CYS A 16 17.37 -22.19 2.03
CA CYS A 16 16.40 -21.37 2.75
C CYS A 16 15.12 -21.14 1.93
N PRO A 17 13.92 -21.18 2.54
CA PRO A 17 12.69 -20.98 1.82
C PRO A 17 12.73 -19.61 1.12
N ARG A 18 12.41 -19.59 -0.17
CA ARG A 18 12.35 -18.35 -0.99
C ARG A 18 11.29 -17.38 -0.50
N PHE A 19 10.44 -17.80 0.42
CA PHE A 19 9.34 -17.02 0.94
C PHE A 19 9.09 -17.38 2.41
N LYS A 20 9.01 -16.36 3.28
CA LYS A 20 8.71 -16.50 4.71
C LYS A 20 7.60 -15.54 5.10
N LEU A 21 6.59 -16.03 5.80
CA LEU A 21 5.52 -15.19 6.37
C LEU A 21 5.84 -14.83 7.83
N HIS A 22 5.58 -13.58 8.16
CA HIS A 22 5.63 -13.07 9.54
C HIS A 22 4.25 -12.52 9.92
N TYR A 23 3.82 -12.77 11.15
CA TYR A 23 2.69 -12.07 11.72
C TYR A 23 3.14 -10.67 12.16
N GLY A 24 2.46 -9.66 11.66
CA GLY A 24 2.78 -8.26 11.99
C GLY A 24 1.59 -7.35 11.78
N ASP A 25 1.57 -6.26 12.53
CA ASP A 25 0.58 -5.19 12.41
C ASP A 25 1.31 -3.85 12.42
N LEU A 26 0.91 -2.91 11.56
CA LEU A 26 1.49 -1.57 11.50
C LEU A 26 1.27 -0.76 12.79
N THR A 27 0.35 -1.20 13.65
CA THR A 27 0.11 -0.57 14.96
C THR A 27 1.02 -1.08 16.07
N ASP A 28 1.80 -2.16 15.83
CA ASP A 28 2.73 -2.75 16.81
C ASP A 28 4.20 -2.47 16.45
N SER A 29 4.74 -1.41 17.04
CA SER A 29 6.13 -1.00 16.82
C SER A 29 7.15 -2.06 17.22
N SER A 30 6.93 -2.77 18.33
CA SER A 30 7.87 -3.76 18.85
C SER A 30 7.99 -4.97 17.94
N ASN A 31 6.87 -5.42 17.42
CA ASN A 31 6.82 -6.52 16.46
C ASN A 31 7.48 -6.13 15.13
N LEU A 32 7.21 -4.92 14.61
CA LEU A 32 7.85 -4.43 13.38
C LEU A 32 9.37 -4.34 13.52
N ILE A 33 9.88 -3.79 14.63
CA ILE A 33 11.32 -3.73 14.90
C ILE A 33 11.92 -5.14 14.93
N ARG A 34 11.29 -6.09 15.63
CA ARG A 34 11.74 -7.48 15.71
C ARG A 34 11.80 -8.15 14.34
N ILE A 35 10.76 -7.99 13.51
CA ILE A 35 10.72 -8.55 12.16
C ILE A 35 11.84 -7.96 11.29
N ILE A 36 11.99 -6.64 11.26
CA ILE A 36 13.01 -5.97 10.46
C ILE A 36 14.42 -6.33 10.94
N GLN A 37 14.63 -6.48 12.26
CA GLN A 37 15.90 -6.92 12.83
C GLN A 37 16.26 -8.34 12.41
N GLU A 38 15.28 -9.25 12.40
CA GLU A 38 15.44 -10.64 11.97
C GLU A 38 15.73 -10.76 10.47
N VAL A 39 14.93 -10.05 9.64
CA VAL A 39 14.99 -10.16 8.18
C VAL A 39 16.16 -9.37 7.60
N ARG A 40 16.50 -8.19 8.17
CA ARG A 40 17.49 -7.23 7.64
C ARG A 40 17.33 -7.01 6.13
N PRO A 41 16.17 -6.53 5.67
CA PRO A 41 15.83 -6.49 4.25
C PRO A 41 16.68 -5.49 3.46
N ASP A 42 16.98 -5.80 2.21
CA ASP A 42 17.57 -4.85 1.25
C ASP A 42 16.51 -3.86 0.75
N GLU A 43 15.26 -4.31 0.63
CA GLU A 43 14.14 -3.51 0.14
C GLU A 43 12.88 -3.72 0.99
N ILE A 44 12.16 -2.64 1.27
CA ILE A 44 10.84 -2.69 1.90
C ILE A 44 9.82 -2.01 0.99
N TYR A 45 8.74 -2.72 0.67
CA TYR A 45 7.57 -2.21 -0.03
C TYR A 45 6.40 -2.11 0.96
N ASN A 46 6.18 -0.93 1.52
CA ASN A 46 5.04 -0.71 2.41
C ASN A 46 3.75 -0.52 1.62
N LEU A 47 3.03 -1.61 1.44
CA LEU A 47 1.71 -1.64 0.81
C LEU A 47 0.58 -1.79 1.81
N ALA A 48 0.92 -1.96 3.09
CA ALA A 48 -0.05 -2.18 4.15
C ALA A 48 -0.82 -0.90 4.49
N ALA A 49 -2.13 -1.00 4.60
CA ALA A 49 -3.01 0.09 4.97
C ALA A 49 -4.45 -0.41 5.25
N GLN A 50 -5.20 0.35 6.01
CA GLN A 50 -6.66 0.33 5.96
C GLN A 50 -7.10 1.09 4.69
N SER A 51 -7.21 0.42 3.55
CA SER A 51 -7.31 1.06 2.22
C SER A 51 -8.73 1.38 1.74
N HIS A 52 -9.76 1.08 2.53
CA HIS A 52 -11.14 1.31 2.15
C HIS A 52 -11.61 2.69 2.58
N VAL A 53 -11.73 3.63 1.63
CA VAL A 53 -12.06 5.04 1.89
C VAL A 53 -13.33 5.21 2.74
N LYS A 54 -14.41 4.45 2.46
CA LYS A 54 -15.64 4.56 3.24
C LYS A 54 -15.42 4.16 4.69
N VAL A 55 -14.71 3.06 4.95
CA VAL A 55 -14.39 2.58 6.31
C VAL A 55 -13.58 3.60 7.09
N SER A 56 -12.73 4.38 6.43
CA SER A 56 -11.96 5.44 7.11
C SER A 56 -12.81 6.52 7.77
N PHE A 57 -14.06 6.74 7.32
CA PHE A 57 -15.01 7.63 7.99
C PHE A 57 -15.68 6.98 9.20
N GLU A 58 -15.74 5.65 9.23
CA GLU A 58 -16.31 4.89 10.36
C GLU A 58 -15.25 4.64 11.43
N GLU A 59 -13.99 4.41 11.03
CA GLU A 59 -12.85 4.13 11.90
C GLU A 59 -11.64 5.05 11.61
N PRO A 60 -11.78 6.38 11.81
CA PRO A 60 -10.74 7.33 11.44
C PRO A 60 -9.46 7.22 12.28
N GLU A 61 -9.59 6.89 13.57
CA GLU A 61 -8.46 6.74 14.47
C GLU A 61 -7.61 5.52 14.12
N TYR A 62 -8.24 4.36 13.89
CA TYR A 62 -7.53 3.17 13.43
C TYR A 62 -6.84 3.41 12.08
N THR A 63 -7.51 4.07 11.15
CA THR A 63 -6.95 4.45 9.85
C THR A 63 -5.71 5.34 10.01
N ALA A 64 -5.77 6.34 10.88
CA ALA A 64 -4.61 7.19 11.15
C ALA A 64 -3.47 6.39 11.82
N ASN A 65 -3.79 5.52 12.76
CA ASN A 65 -2.81 4.73 13.49
C ASN A 65 -2.09 3.72 12.58
N SER A 66 -2.81 3.02 11.70
CA SER A 66 -2.23 2.06 10.78
C SER A 66 -1.51 2.75 9.60
N ASP A 67 -2.16 3.68 8.93
CA ASP A 67 -1.69 4.21 7.65
C ASP A 67 -0.66 5.33 7.80
N ALA A 68 -0.87 6.24 8.76
CA ALA A 68 0.05 7.34 9.03
C ALA A 68 1.19 6.89 9.96
N LEU A 69 0.84 6.55 11.21
CA LEU A 69 1.84 6.18 12.21
C LEU A 69 2.53 4.85 11.89
N GLY A 70 1.86 3.93 11.21
CA GLY A 70 2.48 2.68 10.75
C GLY A 70 3.67 2.94 9.81
N THR A 71 3.55 3.89 8.90
CA THR A 71 4.67 4.31 8.03
C THR A 71 5.82 4.88 8.86
N LEU A 72 5.52 5.76 9.82
CA LEU A 72 6.53 6.29 10.74
C LEU A 72 7.24 5.18 11.51
N ARG A 73 6.51 4.18 12.02
CA ARG A 73 7.09 3.04 12.76
C ARG A 73 8.08 2.24 11.93
N LEU A 74 7.80 2.01 10.65
CA LEU A 74 8.72 1.32 9.75
C LEU A 74 10.00 2.15 9.52
N LEU A 75 9.87 3.44 9.26
CA LEU A 75 11.01 4.35 9.08
C LEU A 75 11.85 4.46 10.36
N GLU A 76 11.21 4.57 11.53
CA GLU A 76 11.90 4.57 12.83
C GLU A 76 12.58 3.22 13.10
N ALA A 77 11.96 2.10 12.75
CA ALA A 77 12.60 0.79 12.89
C ALA A 77 13.91 0.71 12.07
N LEU A 78 13.90 1.19 10.83
CA LEU A 78 15.11 1.27 10.00
C LEU A 78 16.16 2.17 10.62
N ARG A 79 15.76 3.34 11.15
CA ARG A 79 16.67 4.28 11.81
C ARG A 79 17.29 3.69 13.09
N ILE A 80 16.46 3.12 13.96
CA ILE A 80 16.90 2.51 15.24
C ILE A 80 17.87 1.35 14.99
N LEU A 81 17.60 0.53 13.97
CA LEU A 81 18.44 -0.64 13.62
C LEU A 81 19.67 -0.30 12.79
N GLY A 82 19.89 0.98 12.47
CA GLY A 82 21.02 1.43 11.64
C GLY A 82 20.95 0.96 10.19
N LEU A 83 19.76 0.66 9.69
CA LEU A 83 19.53 0.15 8.32
C LEU A 83 19.18 1.25 7.31
N GLY A 84 19.04 2.50 7.74
CA GLY A 84 18.61 3.62 6.88
C GLY A 84 19.52 3.89 5.68
N GLY A 85 20.80 3.53 5.75
CA GLY A 85 21.77 3.69 4.65
C GLY A 85 21.87 2.48 3.71
N THR A 86 21.25 1.35 4.06
CA THR A 86 21.37 0.09 3.31
C THR A 86 20.04 -0.42 2.76
N THR A 87 18.96 -0.19 3.49
CA THR A 87 17.61 -0.63 3.08
C THR A 87 16.91 0.44 2.26
N ARG A 88 16.42 0.08 1.09
CA ARG A 88 15.60 0.94 0.23
C ARG A 88 14.13 0.82 0.64
N PHE A 89 13.48 1.94 0.83
CA PHE A 89 12.09 1.98 1.31
C PHE A 89 11.15 2.58 0.28
N TYR A 90 10.12 1.82 -0.10
CA TYR A 90 9.02 2.27 -0.95
C TYR A 90 7.75 2.46 -0.13
N GLN A 91 7.18 3.66 -0.16
CA GLN A 91 5.87 3.97 0.41
C GLN A 91 4.81 3.99 -0.69
N ALA A 92 3.82 3.12 -0.58
CA ALA A 92 2.63 3.20 -1.42
C ALA A 92 1.80 4.42 -1.01
N SER A 93 1.90 5.48 -1.79
CA SER A 93 1.01 6.63 -1.73
C SER A 93 -0.20 6.43 -2.65
N THR A 94 -1.07 7.40 -2.79
CA THR A 94 -2.36 7.23 -3.45
C THR A 94 -2.76 8.48 -4.23
N SER A 95 -3.47 8.32 -5.33
CA SER A 95 -4.12 9.43 -6.03
C SER A 95 -5.16 10.19 -5.19
N GLU A 96 -5.64 9.58 -4.10
CA GLU A 96 -6.54 10.24 -3.14
C GLU A 96 -5.89 11.44 -2.41
N LEU A 97 -4.55 11.57 -2.47
CA LEU A 97 -3.84 12.78 -1.99
C LEU A 97 -4.33 14.03 -2.72
N TYR A 98 -4.60 13.92 -4.02
CA TYR A 98 -5.11 15.04 -4.83
C TYR A 98 -6.53 15.43 -4.45
N GLY A 99 -7.37 14.48 -4.03
CA GLY A 99 -8.70 14.69 -3.47
C GLY A 99 -9.59 15.65 -4.27
N LYS A 100 -9.78 16.88 -3.78
CA LYS A 100 -10.40 17.97 -4.56
C LYS A 100 -9.36 18.53 -5.52
N VAL A 101 -9.25 17.90 -6.69
CA VAL A 101 -8.24 18.17 -7.71
C VAL A 101 -8.13 19.65 -8.02
N GLN A 102 -6.91 20.19 -7.90
CA GLN A 102 -6.62 21.61 -8.15
C GLN A 102 -6.14 21.86 -9.57
N GLU A 103 -5.69 20.83 -10.28
CA GLU A 103 -5.13 20.90 -11.64
C GLU A 103 -5.45 19.61 -12.41
N THR A 104 -5.74 19.71 -13.70
CA THR A 104 -6.00 18.56 -14.58
C THR A 104 -5.25 18.75 -15.90
N PRO A 105 -4.40 17.80 -16.33
CA PRO A 105 -4.03 16.55 -15.62
C PRO A 105 -3.19 16.83 -14.37
N GLN A 106 -3.22 15.89 -13.38
CA GLN A 106 -2.37 15.97 -12.21
C GLN A 106 -0.91 15.70 -12.58
N ARG A 107 -0.02 16.31 -11.80
CA ARG A 107 1.45 16.16 -11.86
C ARG A 107 2.00 15.99 -10.46
N GLU A 108 3.28 15.71 -10.35
CA GLU A 108 3.97 15.58 -9.04
C GLU A 108 3.96 16.92 -8.27
N THR A 109 3.85 18.04 -8.97
CA THR A 109 3.78 19.41 -8.41
C THR A 109 2.36 19.87 -8.09
N THR A 110 1.32 19.13 -8.52
CA THR A 110 -0.07 19.49 -8.25
C THR A 110 -0.34 19.48 -6.74
N PRO A 111 -0.90 20.55 -6.16
CA PRO A 111 -1.17 20.60 -4.72
C PRO A 111 -2.12 19.51 -4.27
N PHE A 112 -1.80 18.89 -3.13
CA PHE A 112 -2.66 17.90 -2.50
C PHE A 112 -3.81 18.57 -1.75
N TYR A 113 -5.00 17.97 -1.84
CA TYR A 113 -6.19 18.41 -1.13
C TYR A 113 -7.04 17.22 -0.69
N PRO A 114 -6.60 16.44 0.33
CA PRO A 114 -7.26 15.20 0.75
C PRO A 114 -8.70 15.43 1.19
N ARG A 115 -9.59 14.46 0.92
CA ARG A 115 -11.03 14.58 1.18
C ARG A 115 -11.59 13.42 2.01
N SER A 116 -10.72 12.62 2.61
CA SER A 116 -11.10 11.53 3.51
C SER A 116 -10.07 11.35 4.63
N PRO A 117 -10.44 10.73 5.77
CA PRO A 117 -9.46 10.35 6.79
C PRO A 117 -8.34 9.46 6.25
N TYR A 118 -8.66 8.52 5.33
CA TYR A 118 -7.67 7.72 4.61
C TYR A 118 -6.67 8.60 3.84
N ALA A 119 -7.16 9.53 3.04
CA ALA A 119 -6.29 10.41 2.25
C ALA A 119 -5.42 11.30 3.15
N ALA A 120 -5.96 11.79 4.27
CA ALA A 120 -5.20 12.58 5.25
C ALA A 120 -4.10 11.75 5.92
N ALA A 121 -4.38 10.50 6.29
CA ALA A 121 -3.40 9.57 6.84
C ALA A 121 -2.29 9.24 5.82
N LYS A 122 -2.66 8.99 4.57
CA LYS A 122 -1.70 8.77 3.48
C LYS A 122 -0.89 10.03 3.14
N LEU A 123 -1.44 11.22 3.33
CA LEU A 123 -0.69 12.47 3.17
C LEU A 123 0.39 12.62 4.25
N TYR A 124 0.08 12.27 5.49
CA TYR A 124 1.10 12.19 6.52
C TYR A 124 2.20 11.18 6.14
N ALA A 125 1.81 9.97 5.72
CA ALA A 125 2.74 8.92 5.30
C ALA A 125 3.66 9.38 4.16
N TYR A 126 3.11 10.12 3.18
CA TYR A 126 3.88 10.73 2.10
C TYR A 126 4.93 11.70 2.64
N TRP A 127 4.52 12.66 3.44
CA TRP A 127 5.43 13.71 3.92
C TRP A 127 6.45 13.21 4.94
N ILE A 128 6.10 12.26 5.79
CA ILE A 128 7.07 11.68 6.71
C ILE A 128 8.14 10.87 5.97
N THR A 129 7.78 10.21 4.87
CA THR A 129 8.73 9.50 4.00
C THR A 129 9.70 10.51 3.33
N VAL A 130 9.20 11.63 2.81
CA VAL A 130 10.03 12.72 2.28
C VAL A 130 10.95 13.28 3.37
N ASN A 131 10.41 13.55 4.55
CA ASN A 131 11.16 14.09 5.68
C ASN A 131 12.33 13.17 6.09
N TYR A 132 12.08 11.85 6.19
CA TYR A 132 13.15 10.89 6.56
C TYR A 132 14.21 10.76 5.48
N ARG A 133 13.86 10.86 4.22
CA ARG A 133 14.81 10.93 3.12
C ARG A 133 15.72 12.15 3.25
N GLU A 134 15.15 13.31 3.51
CA GLU A 134 15.89 14.58 3.55
C GLU A 134 16.67 14.77 4.85
N ALA A 135 16.07 14.42 5.99
CA ALA A 135 16.69 14.63 7.30
C ALA A 135 17.74 13.59 7.67
N TYR A 136 17.55 12.32 7.24
CA TYR A 136 18.42 11.21 7.64
C TYR A 136 19.17 10.58 6.48
N GLY A 137 19.01 11.07 5.25
CA GLY A 137 19.66 10.51 4.07
C GLY A 137 19.19 9.10 3.70
N MET A 138 18.00 8.70 4.13
CA MET A 138 17.44 7.38 3.80
C MET A 138 17.06 7.31 2.33
N PHE A 139 17.28 6.16 1.71
CA PHE A 139 16.69 5.88 0.41
C PHE A 139 15.20 5.54 0.60
N ALA A 140 14.35 6.57 0.57
CA ALA A 140 12.91 6.44 0.81
C ALA A 140 12.12 7.14 -0.30
N SER A 141 11.30 6.39 -1.02
CA SER A 141 10.55 6.87 -2.18
C SER A 141 9.05 6.68 -2.01
N ASN A 142 8.27 7.63 -2.56
CA ASN A 142 6.83 7.53 -2.64
C ASN A 142 6.39 7.21 -4.07
N GLY A 143 5.52 6.21 -4.25
CA GLY A 143 4.81 6.01 -5.51
C GLY A 143 3.36 6.45 -5.39
N ILE A 144 2.95 7.47 -6.15
CA ILE A 144 1.56 7.94 -6.17
C ILE A 144 0.75 7.02 -7.07
N LEU A 145 0.08 6.04 -6.45
CA LEU A 145 -0.67 5.01 -7.17
C LEU A 145 -2.06 5.51 -7.53
N PHE A 146 -2.40 5.42 -8.81
CA PHE A 146 -3.76 5.53 -9.32
C PHE A 146 -4.46 4.16 -9.24
N ASN A 147 -5.62 4.00 -9.87
CA ASN A 147 -6.33 2.73 -9.81
C ASN A 147 -5.58 1.65 -10.62
N HIS A 148 -5.17 0.60 -9.95
CA HIS A 148 -4.49 -0.54 -10.56
C HIS A 148 -5.28 -1.81 -10.28
N GLU A 149 -5.58 -2.55 -11.33
CA GLU A 149 -6.57 -3.61 -11.35
C GLU A 149 -5.97 -4.91 -11.90
N SER A 150 -6.54 -6.02 -11.50
CA SER A 150 -6.25 -7.33 -12.06
C SER A 150 -7.40 -8.29 -11.74
N GLU A 151 -7.32 -9.52 -12.27
CA GLU A 151 -8.22 -10.60 -11.92
C GLU A 151 -8.22 -10.96 -10.42
N ARG A 152 -7.20 -10.53 -9.68
CA ARG A 152 -7.03 -10.73 -8.23
C ARG A 152 -7.54 -9.57 -7.38
N ARG A 153 -8.13 -8.55 -8.01
CA ARG A 153 -8.67 -7.39 -7.30
C ARG A 153 -9.70 -7.81 -6.24
N GLY A 154 -9.68 -7.17 -5.08
CA GLY A 154 -10.65 -7.40 -4.01
C GLY A 154 -12.10 -7.18 -4.47
N GLU A 155 -13.00 -8.04 -4.02
CA GLU A 155 -14.38 -8.15 -4.52
C GLU A 155 -15.26 -6.92 -4.30
N THR A 156 -14.93 -6.10 -3.33
CA THR A 156 -15.65 -4.86 -2.98
C THR A 156 -15.27 -3.68 -3.87
N PHE A 157 -14.15 -3.76 -4.58
CA PHE A 157 -13.70 -2.71 -5.48
C PHE A 157 -14.46 -2.73 -6.81
N VAL A 158 -14.63 -1.55 -7.40
CA VAL A 158 -15.59 -1.32 -8.48
C VAL A 158 -15.41 -2.26 -9.69
N THR A 159 -14.21 -2.47 -10.17
CA THR A 159 -13.94 -3.33 -11.33
C THR A 159 -14.31 -4.79 -11.05
N ARG A 160 -13.87 -5.34 -9.92
CA ARG A 160 -14.19 -6.72 -9.53
C ARG A 160 -15.68 -6.86 -9.21
N LYS A 161 -16.27 -5.86 -8.55
CA LYS A 161 -17.72 -5.81 -8.32
C LYS A 161 -18.50 -5.91 -9.63
N ILE A 162 -18.09 -5.15 -10.68
CA ILE A 162 -18.74 -5.18 -12.00
C ILE A 162 -18.57 -6.54 -12.65
N THR A 163 -17.35 -7.07 -12.77
CA THR A 163 -17.10 -8.34 -13.45
C THR A 163 -17.85 -9.51 -12.81
N ARG A 164 -17.87 -9.54 -11.47
CA ARG A 164 -18.67 -10.54 -10.74
C ARG A 164 -20.16 -10.39 -10.96
N ALA A 165 -20.67 -9.14 -10.92
CA ALA A 165 -22.10 -8.89 -11.17
C ALA A 165 -22.51 -9.29 -12.57
N VAL A 166 -21.73 -8.97 -13.59
CA VAL A 166 -22.00 -9.36 -14.99
C VAL A 166 -22.05 -10.88 -15.13
N ALA A 167 -21.06 -11.59 -14.58
CA ALA A 167 -21.04 -13.05 -14.62
C ALA A 167 -22.26 -13.65 -13.91
N ARG A 168 -22.64 -13.15 -12.74
CA ARG A 168 -23.80 -13.62 -11.97
C ARG A 168 -25.13 -13.32 -12.68
N ILE A 169 -25.25 -12.18 -13.36
CA ILE A 169 -26.43 -11.81 -14.15
C ILE A 169 -26.55 -12.76 -15.35
N ALA A 170 -25.45 -13.01 -16.07
CA ALA A 170 -25.44 -13.94 -17.20
C ALA A 170 -25.85 -15.38 -16.82
N LEU A 171 -25.51 -15.82 -15.60
CA LEU A 171 -25.88 -17.12 -15.06
C LEU A 171 -27.27 -17.14 -14.39
N GLY A 172 -28.04 -16.05 -14.44
CA GLY A 172 -29.33 -15.94 -13.78
C GLY A 172 -29.32 -15.91 -12.26
N LEU A 173 -28.13 -15.77 -11.64
CA LEU A 173 -27.96 -15.77 -10.18
C LEU A 173 -28.19 -14.39 -9.54
N GLN A 174 -28.31 -13.36 -10.37
CA GLN A 174 -28.53 -11.98 -9.93
C GLN A 174 -29.26 -11.21 -11.03
N LYS A 175 -30.17 -10.31 -10.65
CA LYS A 175 -30.96 -9.54 -11.64
C LYS A 175 -30.34 -8.19 -12.00
N LYS A 176 -29.65 -7.54 -11.06
CA LYS A 176 -29.09 -6.20 -11.23
C LYS A 176 -27.93 -5.95 -10.27
N THR A 177 -27.13 -4.93 -10.55
CA THR A 177 -26.10 -4.41 -9.62
C THR A 177 -26.30 -2.91 -9.40
N TYR A 178 -25.84 -2.43 -8.27
CA TYR A 178 -25.89 -1.01 -7.93
C TYR A 178 -24.46 -0.44 -7.96
N LEU A 179 -24.31 0.64 -8.69
CA LEU A 179 -23.06 1.43 -8.77
C LEU A 179 -23.32 2.82 -8.19
N GLY A 180 -22.28 3.48 -7.72
CA GLY A 180 -22.36 4.86 -7.26
C GLY A 180 -22.39 5.86 -8.42
N ASN A 181 -21.56 6.90 -8.36
CA ASN A 181 -21.47 7.92 -9.38
C ASN A 181 -20.92 7.36 -10.71
N LEU A 182 -21.78 7.20 -11.69
CA LEU A 182 -21.42 6.69 -13.02
C LEU A 182 -20.55 7.66 -13.84
N ASN A 183 -20.58 8.96 -13.50
CA ASN A 183 -19.79 9.99 -14.18
C ASN A 183 -18.38 10.17 -13.59
N ALA A 184 -18.02 9.40 -12.56
CA ALA A 184 -16.70 9.48 -11.96
C ALA A 184 -15.63 9.03 -12.96
N LYS A 185 -14.65 9.90 -13.20
CA LYS A 185 -13.47 9.58 -14.01
C LYS A 185 -12.41 8.96 -13.14
N ARG A 186 -11.69 7.97 -13.67
CA ARG A 186 -10.59 7.26 -13.01
C ARG A 186 -9.50 6.98 -14.05
N ASP A 187 -8.27 6.95 -13.57
CA ASP A 187 -7.14 6.44 -14.34
C ASP A 187 -6.87 5.00 -13.88
N TRP A 188 -6.96 4.04 -14.79
CA TRP A 188 -6.82 2.62 -14.53
C TRP A 188 -5.67 2.03 -15.33
N GLY A 189 -4.82 1.27 -14.63
CA GLY A 189 -3.77 0.47 -15.24
C GLY A 189 -3.79 -0.97 -14.72
N HIS A 190 -2.95 -1.81 -15.29
CA HIS A 190 -2.80 -3.19 -14.83
C HIS A 190 -1.82 -3.27 -13.66
N ALA A 191 -2.16 -4.07 -12.64
CA ALA A 191 -1.35 -4.15 -11.41
C ALA A 191 0.10 -4.63 -11.65
N ALA A 192 0.34 -5.46 -12.67
CA ALA A 192 1.69 -5.91 -13.00
C ALA A 192 2.61 -4.75 -13.42
N ASP A 193 2.09 -3.80 -14.20
CA ASP A 193 2.86 -2.63 -14.65
C ASP A 193 3.22 -1.73 -13.46
N TYR A 194 2.30 -1.58 -12.51
CA TYR A 194 2.55 -0.84 -11.28
C TYR A 194 3.61 -1.52 -10.39
N VAL A 195 3.56 -2.85 -10.26
CA VAL A 195 4.56 -3.61 -9.49
C VAL A 195 5.95 -3.46 -10.12
N GLU A 196 6.06 -3.54 -11.44
CA GLU A 196 7.31 -3.27 -12.14
C GLU A 196 7.79 -1.83 -11.90
N GLY A 197 6.88 -0.86 -11.94
CA GLY A 197 7.16 0.54 -11.63
C GLY A 197 7.68 0.73 -10.20
N MET A 198 7.06 0.08 -9.21
CA MET A 198 7.51 0.10 -7.81
C MET A 198 8.94 -0.41 -7.67
N TRP A 199 9.24 -1.54 -8.30
CA TRP A 199 10.58 -2.12 -8.27
C TRP A 199 11.60 -1.18 -8.94
N ARG A 200 11.29 -0.65 -10.13
CA ARG A 200 12.17 0.28 -10.85
C ARG A 200 12.48 1.54 -10.04
N ILE A 201 11.50 2.09 -9.32
CA ILE A 201 11.71 3.26 -8.44
C ILE A 201 12.78 2.98 -7.38
N LEU A 202 12.83 1.77 -6.84
CA LEU A 202 13.86 1.40 -5.86
C LEU A 202 15.21 1.03 -6.49
N GLN A 203 15.33 0.87 -7.81
CA GLN A 203 16.60 0.54 -8.46
C GLN A 203 17.40 1.78 -8.90
N HIS A 204 16.79 2.96 -8.90
CA HIS A 204 17.39 4.24 -9.30
C HIS A 204 17.53 5.18 -8.09
#